data_f6a39b5ed5bd1c654aa019a857cfd95c
#
_entry.id   f6a39b5ed5bd1c654aa019a857cfd95c
#
_cell.length_a   1.000
_cell.length_b   1.000
_cell.length_c   1.000
_cell.angle_alpha   90.00
_cell.angle_beta   90.00
_cell.angle_gamma   90.00
#
_symmetry.space_group_name_H-M   'P 1'
#
loop_
_entity.id
_entity.type
_entity.pdbx_description
1 polymer ?
#
loop_
_entity_poly.entity_id
_entity_poly.type
_entity_poly.pdbx_seq_one_letter_code
_entity_poly.pdbx_strand_id
1 'polypeptide(L)'
;MTQDDPIARALDGIRDLYAGNLATHGRDSKSVGWKDEASQLVRFDRLARVVDGRDAGCTANDWGCGYGAMFSFLDGRLGDALTGYTGYDISQDMLDAAARSIDSPKARFVLGREVTGEADYTFVSGTFNVKLDTAAADWDRYVKDSLRAIYARSRRGLAFNLLTTYVDWKQDTLFYADPSEFFDFCKRHLSRYVTLVHDYQLYEWTMLVHREPSA
;
A
#
# COMPACT_ATOMS: atom_id res chain seq x y z
N MET A 1 15.32 -17.22 7.11
CA MET A 1 15.36 -16.96 5.65
C MET A 1 16.81 -17.13 5.24
N THR A 2 17.09 -18.05 4.32
CA THR A 2 18.44 -18.28 3.81
C THR A 2 18.83 -17.15 2.84
N GLN A 3 20.12 -16.86 2.68
CA GLN A 3 20.67 -15.84 1.76
C GLN A 3 20.25 -16.02 0.28
N ASP A 4 19.54 -17.08 -0.04
CA ASP A 4 19.10 -17.49 -1.39
C ASP A 4 17.60 -17.21 -1.66
N ASP A 5 16.88 -16.54 -0.74
CA ASP A 5 15.46 -16.22 -0.94
C ASP A 5 15.30 -15.05 -1.96
N PRO A 6 14.72 -15.30 -3.16
CA PRO A 6 14.58 -14.30 -4.19
C PRO A 6 13.73 -13.10 -3.74
N ILE A 7 12.76 -13.32 -2.85
CA ILE A 7 11.93 -12.24 -2.30
C ILE A 7 12.76 -11.35 -1.37
N ALA A 8 13.61 -11.94 -0.51
CA ALA A 8 14.46 -11.15 0.38
C ALA A 8 15.41 -10.25 -0.42
N ARG A 9 16.05 -10.79 -1.48
CA ARG A 9 16.93 -10.02 -2.37
C ARG A 9 16.17 -8.88 -3.07
N ALA A 10 14.95 -9.15 -3.56
CA ALA A 10 14.13 -8.11 -4.19
C ALA A 10 13.80 -6.99 -3.20
N LEU A 11 13.39 -7.33 -1.98
CA LEU A 11 13.05 -6.33 -0.97
C LEU A 11 14.25 -5.48 -0.56
N ASP A 12 15.45 -6.06 -0.47
CA ASP A 12 16.69 -5.32 -0.23
C ASP A 12 16.99 -4.36 -1.39
N GLY A 13 16.88 -4.80 -2.65
CA GLY A 13 17.05 -3.95 -3.82
C GLY A 13 16.00 -2.84 -3.92
N ILE A 14 14.75 -3.13 -3.57
CA ILE A 14 13.66 -2.14 -3.52
C ILE A 14 13.94 -1.08 -2.44
N ARG A 15 14.39 -1.49 -1.26
CA ARG A 15 14.80 -0.57 -0.19
C ARG A 15 15.88 0.40 -0.70
N ASP A 16 16.92 -0.14 -1.33
CA ASP A 16 18.05 0.66 -1.82
C ASP A 16 17.64 1.60 -2.96
N LEU A 17 16.75 1.16 -3.85
CA LEU A 17 16.15 1.98 -4.90
C LEU A 17 15.41 3.19 -4.32
N TYR A 18 14.53 2.97 -3.35
CA TYR A 18 13.74 4.05 -2.76
C TYR A 18 14.58 4.97 -1.84
N ALA A 19 15.60 4.47 -1.16
CA ALA A 19 16.57 5.28 -0.43
C ALA A 19 17.33 6.22 -1.39
N GLY A 20 17.78 5.73 -2.55
CA GLY A 20 18.41 6.52 -3.59
C GLY A 20 17.48 7.59 -4.19
N ASN A 21 16.22 7.22 -4.45
CA ASN A 21 15.22 8.16 -4.93
C ASN A 21 14.94 9.28 -3.90
N LEU A 22 14.83 8.92 -2.62
CA LEU A 22 14.62 9.89 -1.54
C LEU A 22 15.81 10.86 -1.43
N ALA A 23 17.03 10.36 -1.52
CA ALA A 23 18.24 11.21 -1.51
C ALA A 23 18.26 12.21 -2.68
N THR A 24 17.71 11.80 -3.85
CA THR A 24 17.70 12.62 -5.08
C THR A 24 16.55 13.63 -5.10
N HIS A 25 15.36 13.23 -4.70
CA HIS A 25 14.12 14.01 -4.87
C HIS A 25 13.54 14.56 -3.55
N GLY A 26 14.08 14.14 -2.39
CA GLY A 26 13.52 14.51 -1.10
C GLY A 26 12.11 13.92 -0.90
N ARG A 27 11.27 14.61 -0.12
CA ARG A 27 9.87 14.23 0.11
C ARG A 27 8.99 14.68 -1.07
N ASP A 28 9.11 13.99 -2.17
CA ASP A 28 8.37 14.22 -3.40
C ASP A 28 7.75 12.91 -3.90
N SER A 29 6.65 12.98 -4.61
CA SER A 29 5.99 11.82 -5.21
C SER A 29 6.95 10.98 -6.07
N LYS A 30 7.95 11.59 -6.69
CA LYS A 30 8.99 10.91 -7.49
C LYS A 30 9.88 10.00 -6.65
N SER A 31 10.10 10.33 -5.36
CA SER A 31 10.92 9.48 -4.48
C SER A 31 10.27 8.13 -4.19
N VAL A 32 8.96 8.04 -4.31
CA VAL A 32 8.19 6.79 -4.20
C VAL A 32 7.69 6.27 -5.55
N GLY A 33 8.32 6.73 -6.65
CA GLY A 33 8.09 6.22 -8.00
C GLY A 33 6.84 6.74 -8.71
N TRP A 34 6.20 7.81 -8.22
CA TRP A 34 5.04 8.39 -8.89
C TRP A 34 5.45 9.51 -9.85
N LYS A 35 4.68 9.67 -10.92
CA LYS A 35 4.92 10.70 -11.92
C LYS A 35 4.82 12.11 -11.33
N ASP A 36 3.79 12.34 -10.51
CA ASP A 36 3.47 13.62 -9.90
C ASP A 36 2.55 13.43 -8.67
N GLU A 37 2.38 14.49 -7.88
CA GLU A 37 1.53 14.51 -6.70
C GLU A 37 0.05 14.26 -7.03
N ALA A 38 -0.43 14.77 -8.16
CA ALA A 38 -1.83 14.59 -8.55
C ALA A 38 -2.17 13.11 -8.75
N SER A 39 -1.28 12.34 -9.41
CA SER A 39 -1.44 10.90 -9.56
C SER A 39 -1.34 10.14 -8.23
N GLN A 40 -0.52 10.61 -7.28
CA GLN A 40 -0.47 10.04 -5.93
C GLN A 40 -1.79 10.27 -5.18
N LEU A 41 -2.34 11.48 -5.23
CA LEU A 41 -3.60 11.83 -4.58
C LEU A 41 -4.80 11.06 -5.15
N VAL A 42 -4.84 10.81 -6.47
CA VAL A 42 -5.87 9.96 -7.08
C VAL A 42 -5.86 8.55 -6.46
N ARG A 43 -4.68 7.94 -6.26
CA ARG A 43 -4.55 6.63 -5.62
C ARG A 43 -5.08 6.65 -4.19
N PHE A 44 -4.68 7.65 -3.42
CA PHE A 44 -5.12 7.81 -2.04
C PHE A 44 -6.64 7.98 -1.94
N ASP A 45 -7.24 8.78 -2.83
CA ASP A 45 -8.70 8.93 -2.87
C ASP A 45 -9.40 7.60 -3.15
N ARG A 46 -8.89 6.79 -4.10
CA ARG A 46 -9.50 5.49 -4.40
C ARG A 46 -9.34 4.50 -3.24
N LEU A 47 -8.18 4.43 -2.63
CA LEU A 47 -7.92 3.58 -1.47
C LEU A 47 -8.76 3.99 -0.27
N ALA A 48 -8.88 5.29 0.01
CA ALA A 48 -9.63 5.81 1.16
C ALA A 48 -11.15 5.55 1.10
N ARG A 49 -11.68 5.12 -0.04
CA ARG A 49 -13.08 4.69 -0.17
C ARG A 49 -13.40 3.42 0.65
N VAL A 50 -12.39 2.71 1.15
CA VAL A 50 -12.60 1.57 2.05
C VAL A 50 -13.11 2.01 3.42
N VAL A 51 -12.86 3.27 3.81
CA VAL A 51 -13.33 3.81 5.10
C VAL A 51 -14.82 4.09 5.00
N ASP A 52 -15.59 3.42 5.86
CA ASP A 52 -17.03 3.64 5.95
C ASP A 52 -17.31 5.00 6.62
N GLY A 53 -18.06 5.87 5.96
CA GLY A 53 -18.41 7.20 6.48
C GLY A 53 -19.28 7.19 7.76
N ARG A 54 -19.73 6.03 8.21
CA ARG A 54 -20.45 5.85 9.49
C ARG A 54 -19.51 5.71 10.68
N ASP A 55 -18.21 5.62 10.46
CA ASP A 55 -17.26 5.42 11.54
C ASP A 55 -17.10 6.67 12.38
N ALA A 56 -17.43 6.59 13.66
CA ALA A 56 -17.23 7.66 14.65
C ALA A 56 -15.73 7.90 14.96
N GLY A 57 -14.87 6.96 14.56
CA GLY A 57 -13.43 7.00 14.69
C GLY A 57 -12.79 5.73 14.16
N CYS A 58 -11.62 5.84 13.57
CA CYS A 58 -10.90 4.68 13.04
C CYS A 58 -9.39 4.82 13.20
N THR A 59 -8.74 3.66 13.22
CA THR A 59 -7.28 3.53 13.17
C THR A 59 -6.86 2.99 11.80
N ALA A 60 -5.68 3.40 11.34
CA ALA A 60 -5.13 3.01 10.06
C ALA A 60 -3.73 2.40 10.19
N ASN A 61 -3.49 1.31 9.47
CA ASN A 61 -2.17 0.85 9.10
C ASN A 61 -1.88 1.26 7.64
N ASP A 62 -0.63 1.61 7.35
CA ASP A 62 -0.14 1.89 6.00
C ASP A 62 1.12 1.06 5.76
N TRP A 63 1.03 0.06 4.91
CA TRP A 63 2.11 -0.86 4.63
C TRP A 63 2.88 -0.46 3.38
N GLY A 64 4.15 -0.14 3.54
CA GLY A 64 4.96 0.55 2.54
C GLY A 64 4.68 2.06 2.56
N CYS A 65 4.67 2.67 3.75
CA CYS A 65 4.21 4.04 3.96
C CYS A 65 5.15 5.12 3.38
N GLY A 66 6.39 4.75 3.00
CA GLY A 66 7.37 5.69 2.52
C GLY A 66 7.60 6.86 3.50
N TYR A 67 7.63 8.06 2.97
CA TYR A 67 7.77 9.29 3.77
C TYR A 67 6.45 9.78 4.43
N GLY A 68 5.42 8.92 4.50
CA GLY A 68 4.19 9.19 5.26
C GLY A 68 3.13 10.03 4.53
N ALA A 69 3.16 10.11 3.21
CA ALA A 69 2.21 10.93 2.45
C ALA A 69 0.75 10.53 2.66
N MET A 70 0.46 9.23 2.80
CA MET A 70 -0.88 8.72 3.08
C MET A 70 -1.42 9.23 4.43
N PHE A 71 -0.57 9.37 5.45
CA PHE A 71 -0.99 9.96 6.73
C PHE A 71 -1.54 11.37 6.54
N SER A 72 -0.79 12.24 5.84
CA SER A 72 -1.20 13.63 5.60
C SER A 72 -2.53 13.70 4.84
N PHE A 73 -2.72 12.81 3.85
CA PHE A 73 -3.96 12.71 3.11
C PHE A 73 -5.14 12.26 3.99
N LEU A 74 -4.95 11.21 4.79
CA LEU A 74 -6.01 10.67 5.66
C LEU A 74 -6.36 11.63 6.80
N ASP A 75 -5.38 12.28 7.42
CA ASP A 75 -5.63 13.27 8.48
C ASP A 75 -6.40 14.47 7.95
N GLY A 76 -6.04 14.97 6.76
CA GLY A 76 -6.79 16.03 6.08
C GLY A 76 -8.22 15.64 5.67
N ARG A 77 -8.45 14.36 5.32
CA ARG A 77 -9.76 13.85 4.88
C ARG A 77 -10.69 13.46 6.03
N LEU A 78 -10.15 12.86 7.08
CA LEU A 78 -10.90 12.26 8.18
C LEU A 78 -10.90 13.15 9.43
N GLY A 79 -9.90 14.04 9.59
CA GLY A 79 -9.78 14.92 10.74
C GLY A 79 -9.74 14.12 12.05
N ASP A 80 -10.63 14.48 12.98
CA ASP A 80 -10.72 13.82 14.29
C ASP A 80 -11.22 12.36 14.23
N ALA A 81 -11.82 11.95 13.13
CA ALA A 81 -12.20 10.54 12.93
C ALA A 81 -10.96 9.64 12.72
N LEU A 82 -9.82 10.15 12.28
CA LEU A 82 -8.56 9.39 12.31
C LEU A 82 -7.99 9.49 13.73
N THR A 83 -8.13 8.41 14.50
CA THR A 83 -7.70 8.35 15.91
C THR A 83 -6.29 7.76 16.10
N GLY A 84 -5.74 7.10 15.08
CA GLY A 84 -4.39 6.56 15.10
C GLY A 84 -3.94 6.04 13.75
N TYR A 85 -2.65 6.17 13.48
CA TYR A 85 -2.01 5.72 12.25
C TYR A 85 -0.68 5.03 12.56
N THR A 86 -0.42 3.92 11.91
CA THR A 86 0.88 3.24 11.96
C THR A 86 1.38 3.00 10.54
N GLY A 87 2.44 3.70 10.16
CA GLY A 87 3.17 3.46 8.93
C GLY A 87 4.25 2.40 9.11
N TYR A 88 4.30 1.42 8.25
CA TYR A 88 5.33 0.38 8.18
C TYR A 88 6.12 0.55 6.90
N ASP A 89 7.43 0.52 6.97
CA ASP A 89 8.31 0.52 5.80
C ASP A 89 9.58 -0.30 6.05
N ILE A 90 10.21 -0.77 4.99
CA ILE A 90 11.50 -1.49 5.05
C ILE A 90 12.70 -0.55 5.02
N SER A 91 12.49 0.72 4.68
CA SER A 91 13.53 1.76 4.58
C SER A 91 13.53 2.66 5.80
N GLN A 92 14.60 2.62 6.58
CA GLN A 92 14.78 3.53 7.72
C GLN A 92 14.83 4.99 7.25
N ASP A 93 15.45 5.26 6.11
CA ASP A 93 15.55 6.63 5.55
C ASP A 93 14.17 7.23 5.27
N MET A 94 13.24 6.41 4.73
CA MET A 94 11.86 6.81 4.50
C MET A 94 11.14 7.12 5.82
N LEU A 95 11.28 6.27 6.83
CA LEU A 95 10.67 6.48 8.14
C LEU A 95 11.23 7.70 8.85
N ASP A 96 12.53 7.94 8.74
CA ASP A 96 13.17 9.15 9.30
C ASP A 96 12.66 10.42 8.60
N ALA A 97 12.45 10.36 7.27
CA ALA A 97 11.85 11.46 6.52
C ALA A 97 10.38 11.71 6.93
N ALA A 98 9.62 10.65 7.17
CA ALA A 98 8.25 10.73 7.70
C ALA A 98 8.23 11.36 9.09
N ALA A 99 9.03 10.84 10.04
CA ALA A 99 9.08 11.29 11.43
C ALA A 99 9.54 12.74 11.58
N ARG A 100 10.47 13.20 10.72
CA ARG A 100 10.91 14.61 10.73
C ARG A 100 9.84 15.60 10.29
N SER A 101 8.84 15.15 9.57
CA SER A 101 7.89 16.02 8.87
C SER A 101 6.47 15.92 9.40
N ILE A 102 6.16 14.84 10.10
CA ILE A 102 4.85 14.56 10.65
C ILE A 102 4.95 14.65 12.17
N ASP A 103 4.60 15.82 12.70
CA ASP A 103 4.50 16.07 14.14
C ASP A 103 3.04 15.88 14.57
N SER A 104 2.64 14.63 14.78
CA SER A 104 1.26 14.31 15.19
C SER A 104 1.26 13.15 16.19
N PRO A 105 0.57 13.28 17.33
CA PRO A 105 0.43 12.20 18.30
C PRO A 105 -0.34 11.00 17.77
N LYS A 106 -1.08 11.16 16.67
CA LYS A 106 -1.81 10.08 16.00
C LYS A 106 -0.90 9.16 15.17
N ALA A 107 0.28 9.65 14.72
CA ALA A 107 1.14 8.94 13.80
C ALA A 107 2.31 8.27 14.50
N ARG A 108 2.60 7.04 14.14
CA ARG A 108 3.85 6.35 14.47
C ARG A 108 4.40 5.61 13.26
N PHE A 109 5.71 5.41 13.21
CA PHE A 109 6.42 4.78 12.12
C PHE A 109 7.23 3.59 12.64
N VAL A 110 7.17 2.46 11.93
CA VAL A 110 7.74 1.18 12.38
C VAL A 110 8.55 0.56 11.24
N LEU A 111 9.82 0.31 11.49
CA LEU A 111 10.69 -0.43 10.56
C LEU A 111 10.29 -1.91 10.54
N GLY A 112 9.92 -2.42 9.39
CA GLY A 112 9.57 -3.83 9.26
C GLY A 112 8.89 -4.18 7.95
N ARG A 113 8.89 -5.49 7.70
CA ARG A 113 8.28 -6.12 6.52
C ARG A 113 6.84 -6.62 6.77
N GLU A 114 6.35 -6.50 7.99
CA GLU A 114 5.07 -7.07 8.41
C GLU A 114 4.25 -6.04 9.18
N VAL A 115 2.95 -6.14 9.05
CA VAL A 115 2.01 -5.41 9.90
C VAL A 115 1.90 -6.16 11.23
N THR A 116 2.45 -5.59 12.30
CA THR A 116 2.48 -6.22 13.62
C THR A 116 1.29 -5.84 14.51
N GLY A 117 0.69 -4.68 14.27
CA GLY A 117 -0.46 -4.16 15.01
C GLY A 117 -1.78 -4.31 14.25
N GLU A 118 -2.89 -4.46 14.97
CA GLU A 118 -4.22 -4.39 14.39
C GLU A 118 -4.65 -2.94 14.19
N ALA A 119 -5.40 -2.69 13.12
CA ALA A 119 -6.08 -1.42 12.88
C ALA A 119 -7.47 -1.67 12.27
N ASP A 120 -8.31 -0.64 12.22
CA ASP A 120 -9.60 -0.75 11.55
C ASP A 120 -9.43 -0.94 10.06
N TYR A 121 -8.55 -0.14 9.46
CA TYR A 121 -8.24 -0.21 8.03
C TYR A 121 -6.75 -0.34 7.79
N THR A 122 -6.40 -1.09 6.74
CA THR A 122 -5.02 -1.12 6.24
C THR A 122 -4.98 -0.66 4.79
N PHE A 123 -4.00 0.18 4.48
CA PHE A 123 -3.73 0.71 3.15
C PHE A 123 -2.42 0.15 2.62
N VAL A 124 -2.39 -0.17 1.32
CA VAL A 124 -1.20 -0.61 0.59
C VAL A 124 -1.18 0.12 -0.75
N SER A 125 -0.40 1.19 -0.83
CA SER A 125 -0.38 2.07 -2.00
C SER A 125 0.85 1.84 -2.85
N GLY A 126 0.71 1.06 -3.94
CA GLY A 126 1.77 0.81 -4.92
C GLY A 126 2.96 0.00 -4.45
N THR A 127 2.92 -0.51 -3.24
CA THR A 127 4.04 -1.18 -2.57
C THR A 127 4.50 -2.45 -3.31
N PHE A 128 3.58 -3.12 -4.02
CA PHE A 128 3.88 -4.33 -4.77
C PHE A 128 4.27 -4.12 -6.23
N ASN A 129 4.27 -2.88 -6.72
CA ASN A 129 4.45 -2.60 -8.15
C ASN A 129 5.85 -2.91 -8.67
N VAL A 130 6.88 -2.86 -7.84
CA VAL A 130 8.27 -3.14 -8.20
C VAL A 130 8.66 -4.53 -7.74
N LYS A 131 9.02 -5.42 -8.68
CA LYS A 131 9.47 -6.79 -8.41
C LYS A 131 10.95 -7.02 -8.73
N LEU A 132 11.59 -6.04 -9.35
CA LEU A 132 12.94 -6.17 -9.92
C LEU A 132 13.07 -7.45 -10.79
N ASP A 133 14.12 -8.23 -10.57
CA ASP A 133 14.39 -9.45 -11.33
C ASP A 133 13.65 -10.70 -10.81
N THR A 134 12.78 -10.56 -9.80
CA THR A 134 12.00 -11.68 -9.26
C THR A 134 11.04 -12.22 -10.31
N ALA A 135 10.94 -13.55 -10.43
CA ALA A 135 9.97 -14.18 -11.31
C ALA A 135 8.55 -13.77 -10.95
N ALA A 136 7.73 -13.46 -11.96
CA ALA A 136 6.37 -12.94 -11.75
C ALA A 136 5.49 -13.89 -10.89
N ALA A 137 5.66 -15.22 -11.06
CA ALA A 137 4.91 -16.20 -10.27
C ALA A 137 5.30 -16.23 -8.80
N ASP A 138 6.58 -16.01 -8.48
CA ASP A 138 7.05 -15.96 -7.08
C ASP A 138 6.62 -14.65 -6.42
N TRP A 139 6.66 -13.54 -7.18
CA TRP A 139 6.16 -12.26 -6.70
C TRP A 139 4.65 -12.27 -6.48
N ASP A 140 3.86 -12.85 -7.40
CA ASP A 140 2.41 -13.03 -7.25
C ASP A 140 2.06 -13.80 -5.96
N ARG A 141 2.79 -14.89 -5.69
CA ARG A 141 2.62 -15.67 -4.45
C ARG A 141 2.91 -14.80 -3.24
N TYR A 142 4.04 -14.08 -3.24
CA TYR A 142 4.42 -13.17 -2.17
C TYR A 142 3.34 -12.09 -1.92
N VAL A 143 2.82 -11.48 -2.98
CA VAL A 143 1.74 -10.49 -2.89
C VAL A 143 0.49 -11.09 -2.23
N LYS A 144 0.04 -12.25 -2.70
CA LYS A 144 -1.16 -12.92 -2.17
C LYS A 144 -1.00 -13.35 -0.72
N ASP A 145 0.18 -13.84 -0.33
CA ASP A 145 0.46 -14.22 1.06
C ASP A 145 0.55 -13.00 1.97
N SER A 146 1.17 -11.92 1.50
CA SER A 146 1.21 -10.63 2.21
C SER A 146 -0.20 -10.07 2.43
N LEU A 147 -1.05 -10.09 1.39
CA LEU A 147 -2.43 -9.61 1.49
C LEU A 147 -3.26 -10.42 2.51
N ARG A 148 -3.05 -11.75 2.61
CA ARG A 148 -3.70 -12.57 3.65
C ARG A 148 -3.25 -12.14 5.05
N ALA A 149 -1.94 -11.97 5.27
CA ALA A 149 -1.38 -11.58 6.55
C ALA A 149 -1.85 -10.16 6.97
N ILE A 150 -1.85 -9.21 6.04
CA ILE A 150 -2.30 -7.83 6.25
C ILE A 150 -3.81 -7.81 6.56
N TYR A 151 -4.62 -8.54 5.78
CA TYR A 151 -6.06 -8.59 6.00
C TYR A 151 -6.40 -9.21 7.37
N ALA A 152 -5.65 -10.19 7.84
CA ALA A 152 -5.84 -10.77 9.17
C ALA A 152 -5.69 -9.74 10.30
N ARG A 153 -4.92 -8.65 10.08
CA ARG A 153 -4.72 -7.52 11.01
C ARG A 153 -5.66 -6.33 10.78
N SER A 154 -6.53 -6.41 9.78
CA SER A 154 -7.46 -5.34 9.42
C SER A 154 -8.85 -5.67 9.98
N ARG A 155 -9.34 -4.91 10.96
CA ARG A 155 -10.60 -5.20 11.66
C ARG A 155 -11.84 -4.91 10.81
N ARG A 156 -11.79 -3.91 9.91
CA ARG A 156 -12.92 -3.48 9.09
C ARG A 156 -12.65 -3.60 7.60
N GLY A 157 -11.44 -3.25 7.14
CA GLY A 157 -11.14 -3.34 5.72
C GLY A 157 -9.67 -3.20 5.36
N LEU A 158 -9.38 -3.64 4.14
CA LEU A 158 -8.10 -3.52 3.45
C LEU A 158 -8.31 -2.85 2.11
N ALA A 159 -7.49 -1.87 1.76
CA ALA A 159 -7.43 -1.30 0.43
C ALA A 159 -6.02 -1.42 -0.15
N PHE A 160 -5.91 -1.86 -1.40
CA PHE A 160 -4.64 -1.94 -2.11
C PHE A 160 -4.83 -1.68 -3.60
N ASN A 161 -3.76 -1.22 -4.27
CA ASN A 161 -3.73 -1.05 -5.70
C ASN A 161 -2.53 -1.77 -6.31
N LEU A 162 -2.67 -2.18 -7.57
CA LEU A 162 -1.63 -2.80 -8.38
C LEU A 162 -1.69 -2.27 -9.81
N LEU A 163 -0.56 -2.36 -10.53
CA LEU A 163 -0.52 -2.07 -11.96
C LEU A 163 -1.41 -3.07 -12.71
N THR A 164 -2.22 -2.57 -13.65
CA THR A 164 -3.11 -3.40 -14.47
C THR A 164 -2.36 -4.12 -15.59
N THR A 165 -2.87 -5.28 -16.00
CA THR A 165 -2.42 -5.94 -17.23
C THR A 165 -2.88 -5.24 -18.51
N TYR A 166 -3.86 -4.32 -18.43
CA TYR A 166 -4.39 -3.53 -19.56
C TYR A 166 -3.49 -2.33 -19.83
N VAL A 167 -2.31 -2.59 -20.41
CA VAL A 167 -1.29 -1.59 -20.78
C VAL A 167 -0.77 -1.87 -22.18
N ASP A 168 -0.30 -0.83 -22.88
CA ASP A 168 0.24 -0.96 -24.23
C ASP A 168 1.62 -1.65 -24.24
N TRP A 169 2.39 -1.52 -23.15
CA TRP A 169 3.70 -2.14 -22.97
C TRP A 169 3.99 -2.38 -21.48
N LYS A 170 4.92 -3.30 -21.20
CA LYS A 170 5.31 -3.68 -19.84
C LYS A 170 6.80 -3.46 -19.61
N GLN A 171 7.17 -3.10 -18.38
CA GLN A 171 8.55 -3.09 -17.90
C GLN A 171 8.82 -4.39 -17.13
N ASP A 172 9.94 -5.04 -17.40
CA ASP A 172 10.27 -6.35 -16.79
C ASP A 172 10.45 -6.28 -15.28
N THR A 173 10.87 -5.12 -14.76
CA THR A 173 11.07 -4.88 -13.32
C THR A 173 9.79 -4.58 -12.55
N LEU A 174 8.64 -4.41 -13.25
CA LEU A 174 7.36 -4.10 -12.65
C LEU A 174 6.43 -5.32 -12.64
N PHE A 175 5.55 -5.35 -11.67
CA PHE A 175 4.53 -6.38 -11.53
C PHE A 175 3.17 -5.87 -12.02
N TYR A 176 2.66 -6.51 -13.08
CA TYR A 176 1.35 -6.22 -13.65
C TYR A 176 0.40 -7.36 -13.31
N ALA A 177 -0.71 -7.04 -12.66
CA ALA A 177 -1.65 -7.99 -12.12
C ALA A 177 -3.00 -7.92 -12.84
N ASP A 178 -3.58 -9.09 -13.15
CA ASP A 178 -4.92 -9.17 -13.70
C ASP A 178 -5.96 -8.81 -12.63
N PRO A 179 -6.79 -7.77 -12.83
CA PRO A 179 -7.78 -7.35 -11.85
C PRO A 179 -8.83 -8.42 -11.55
N SER A 180 -9.20 -9.25 -12.54
CA SER A 180 -10.20 -10.31 -12.37
C SER A 180 -9.67 -11.45 -11.52
N GLU A 181 -8.40 -11.83 -11.72
CA GLU A 181 -7.73 -12.84 -10.92
C GLU A 181 -7.60 -12.42 -9.45
N PHE A 182 -7.19 -11.17 -9.20
CA PHE A 182 -7.09 -10.64 -7.85
C PHE A 182 -8.45 -10.42 -7.21
N PHE A 183 -9.48 -10.05 -7.97
CA PHE A 183 -10.85 -9.99 -7.47
C PHE A 183 -11.32 -11.38 -7.00
N ASP A 184 -11.15 -12.43 -7.82
CA ASP A 184 -11.50 -13.80 -7.45
C ASP A 184 -10.70 -14.27 -6.22
N PHE A 185 -9.38 -13.98 -6.18
CA PHE A 185 -8.55 -14.25 -5.01
C PHE A 185 -9.10 -13.60 -3.74
N CYS A 186 -9.43 -12.32 -3.77
CA CYS A 186 -10.00 -11.61 -2.62
C CYS A 186 -11.34 -12.21 -2.19
N LYS A 187 -12.23 -12.53 -3.16
CA LYS A 187 -13.53 -13.14 -2.90
C LYS A 187 -13.43 -14.50 -2.23
N ARG A 188 -12.45 -15.32 -2.63
CA ARG A 188 -12.29 -16.70 -2.11
C ARG A 188 -11.50 -16.78 -0.82
N HIS A 189 -10.52 -15.89 -0.63
CA HIS A 189 -9.52 -16.04 0.43
C HIS A 189 -9.54 -14.95 1.49
N LEU A 190 -10.14 -13.80 1.21
CA LEU A 190 -10.20 -12.68 2.16
C LEU A 190 -11.63 -12.40 2.61
N SER A 191 -12.51 -11.94 1.72
CA SER A 191 -13.88 -11.57 2.06
C SER A 191 -14.84 -11.75 0.89
N ARG A 192 -16.10 -12.00 1.21
CA ARG A 192 -17.21 -11.91 0.24
C ARG A 192 -17.56 -10.48 -0.16
N TYR A 193 -17.11 -9.47 0.58
CA TYR A 193 -17.42 -8.06 0.36
C TYR A 193 -16.23 -7.34 -0.27
N VAL A 194 -16.15 -7.41 -1.59
CA VAL A 194 -15.02 -6.89 -2.38
C VAL A 194 -15.56 -5.97 -3.46
N THR A 195 -14.91 -4.81 -3.62
CA THR A 195 -15.15 -3.88 -4.73
C THR A 195 -13.87 -3.71 -5.51
N LEU A 196 -13.94 -3.90 -6.82
CA LEU A 196 -12.88 -3.57 -7.78
C LEU A 196 -13.20 -2.19 -8.39
N VAL A 197 -12.26 -1.26 -8.26
CA VAL A 197 -12.31 0.08 -8.86
C VAL A 197 -11.25 0.15 -9.95
N HIS A 198 -11.67 0.31 -11.21
CA HIS A 198 -10.77 0.39 -12.37
C HIS A 198 -11.30 1.41 -13.39
N ASP A 199 -11.79 2.56 -12.89
CA ASP A 199 -12.46 3.63 -13.64
C ASP A 199 -11.70 4.97 -13.57
N TYR A 200 -10.40 4.97 -13.33
CA TYR A 200 -9.60 6.17 -13.17
C TYR A 200 -8.37 6.20 -14.10
N GLN A 201 -7.82 7.38 -14.32
CA GLN A 201 -6.84 7.70 -15.37
C GLN A 201 -5.40 7.21 -15.07
N LEU A 202 -5.25 6.05 -14.42
CA LEU A 202 -3.94 5.45 -14.16
C LEU A 202 -3.95 4.01 -14.67
N TYR A 203 -2.80 3.50 -15.06
CA TYR A 203 -2.63 2.08 -15.44
C TYR A 203 -2.61 1.16 -14.21
N GLU A 204 -3.63 1.33 -13.36
CA GLU A 204 -3.78 0.63 -12.09
C GLU A 204 -5.24 0.35 -11.80
N TRP A 205 -5.48 -0.59 -10.93
CA TRP A 205 -6.76 -0.85 -10.32
C TRP A 205 -6.64 -0.84 -8.80
N THR A 206 -7.74 -0.58 -8.11
CA THR A 206 -7.84 -0.57 -6.65
C THR A 206 -8.83 -1.63 -6.19
N MET A 207 -8.45 -2.39 -5.17
CA MET A 207 -9.32 -3.35 -4.51
C MET A 207 -9.68 -2.86 -3.11
N LEU A 208 -10.97 -2.84 -2.81
CA LEU A 208 -11.50 -2.54 -1.48
C LEU A 208 -12.10 -3.83 -0.92
N VAL A 209 -11.57 -4.29 0.20
CA VAL A 209 -11.95 -5.55 0.84
C VAL A 209 -12.49 -5.25 2.23
N HIS A 210 -13.79 -5.42 2.45
CA HIS A 210 -14.45 -5.14 3.72
C HIS A 210 -14.71 -6.42 4.52
N ARG A 211 -14.77 -6.30 5.84
CA ARG A 211 -15.20 -7.41 6.73
C ARG A 211 -16.71 -7.61 6.68
N GLU A 212 -17.44 -6.52 6.54
CA GLU A 212 -18.90 -6.46 6.51
C GLU A 212 -19.38 -5.73 5.25
N PRO A 213 -20.67 -5.81 4.87
CA PRO A 213 -21.18 -5.02 3.74
C PRO A 213 -20.93 -3.54 3.97
N SER A 214 -20.40 -2.86 2.94
CA SER A 214 -20.38 -1.39 2.91
C SER A 214 -21.82 -0.85 2.87
N ALA A 215 -22.04 0.31 3.47
CA ALA A 215 -23.33 0.98 3.46
C ALA A 215 -23.74 1.44 2.06
#